data_b4ace4608491e8fc0569de03bea00589
#
_entry.id   b4ace4608491e8fc0569de03bea00589
#
_cell.length_a   1.000
_cell.length_b   1.000
_cell.length_c   1.000
_cell.angle_alpha   90.00
_cell.angle_beta   90.00
_cell.angle_gamma   90.00
#
_symmetry.space_group_name_H-M   'P 1'
#
loop_
_entity.id
_entity.type
_entity.pdbx_description
1 polymer ?
#
loop_
_entity_poly.entity_id
_entity_poly.type
_entity_poly.pdbx_seq_one_letter_code
_entity_poly.pdbx_strand_id
1 'polypeptide(L)'
;MEEKIITGHKNGMLVLLLELVLYIAAVVFLIVGINAGFLPLVVLCVILLLLGWIPLCGLRVLKPQEALVLTLFGKYIGTLKGEGFYFVNPFCSSFNPAAKTKLNQSGDVDGGHKGTDLLAAMQGASAAVEVGGSKKISLKIMTLNNARQKINDCLGNPVEIGIAVMWRVTDTAKAVFNVDNYKEYLSLQCDAALRNIVRLYPYDVAPNVDTTGDGQADEGSLRGSSEVVAARIRDEIQAKVADAGLEIIEARSTDLASAPEIAAVMLQRQQASAIIDARKMIVDGAVGMVEMALERLAEKGTVELDEERKAAMVSNLLVVLCGNHDAQPVVNSGSLY
;
A
#
# COMPACT_ATOMS: atom_id res chain seq x y z
N MET A 1 -10.88 -22.13 0.49
CA MET A 1 -10.07 -23.37 0.42
C MET A 1 -8.99 -23.27 1.48
N GLU A 2 -8.78 -24.30 2.32
CA GLU A 2 -7.75 -24.25 3.37
C GLU A 2 -6.39 -24.60 2.80
N GLU A 3 -5.35 -23.89 3.24
CA GLU A 3 -3.98 -24.14 2.80
C GLU A 3 -3.41 -25.39 3.48
N LYS A 4 -2.93 -26.34 2.68
CA LYS A 4 -2.23 -27.55 3.17
C LYS A 4 -0.73 -27.39 2.96
N ILE A 5 0.02 -27.15 4.06
CA ILE A 5 1.48 -27.00 3.99
C ILE A 5 2.12 -28.41 3.98
N ILE A 6 2.98 -28.65 2.98
CA ILE A 6 3.74 -29.89 2.85
C ILE A 6 5.11 -29.67 3.50
N THR A 7 5.28 -30.16 4.74
CA THR A 7 6.51 -29.97 5.52
C THR A 7 7.51 -31.12 5.41
N GLY A 8 7.10 -32.27 4.89
CA GLY A 8 7.83 -33.56 5.03
C GLY A 8 8.81 -33.95 3.93
N HIS A 9 8.98 -33.16 2.87
CA HIS A 9 9.69 -33.64 1.67
C HIS A 9 11.03 -32.96 1.36
N LYS A 10 11.83 -32.59 2.40
CA LYS A 10 13.18 -32.02 2.21
C LYS A 10 14.24 -33.07 1.75
N ASN A 11 13.80 -34.18 1.13
CA ASN A 11 14.66 -35.29 0.75
C ASN A 11 15.20 -35.18 -0.69
N GLY A 12 15.15 -34.00 -1.31
CA GLY A 12 15.61 -33.80 -2.69
C GLY A 12 17.06 -34.18 -2.91
N MET A 13 17.94 -33.91 -1.92
CA MET A 13 19.37 -34.29 -2.00
C MET A 13 19.56 -35.80 -1.95
N LEU A 14 18.81 -36.49 -1.09
CA LEU A 14 18.88 -37.93 -0.97
C LEU A 14 18.40 -38.60 -2.27
N VAL A 15 17.29 -38.13 -2.85
CA VAL A 15 16.77 -38.65 -4.12
C VAL A 15 17.76 -38.40 -5.26
N LEU A 16 18.39 -37.24 -5.32
CA LEU A 16 19.37 -36.88 -6.34
C LEU A 16 20.61 -37.82 -6.25
N LEU A 17 21.13 -38.05 -5.03
CA LEU A 17 22.25 -38.95 -4.81
C LEU A 17 21.88 -40.40 -5.17
N LEU A 18 20.70 -40.86 -4.76
CA LEU A 18 20.23 -42.23 -5.07
C LEU A 18 20.08 -42.41 -6.58
N GLU A 19 19.53 -41.43 -7.27
CA GLU A 19 19.38 -41.44 -8.73
C GLU A 19 20.73 -41.46 -9.44
N LEU A 20 21.71 -40.68 -8.96
CA LEU A 20 23.06 -40.66 -9.49
C LEU A 20 23.74 -42.05 -9.36
N VAL A 21 23.59 -42.68 -8.19
CA VAL A 21 24.14 -44.05 -7.95
C VAL A 21 23.45 -45.06 -8.86
N LEU A 22 22.13 -44.96 -9.04
CA LEU A 22 21.34 -45.83 -9.91
C LEU A 22 21.79 -45.70 -11.39
N TYR A 23 22.03 -44.46 -11.86
CA TYR A 23 22.56 -44.22 -13.21
C TYR A 23 23.96 -44.85 -13.41
N ILE A 24 24.88 -44.66 -12.45
CA ILE A 24 26.21 -45.22 -12.50
C ILE A 24 26.11 -46.76 -12.53
N ALA A 25 25.29 -47.35 -11.66
CA ALA A 25 25.06 -48.79 -11.63
C ALA A 25 24.47 -49.31 -12.95
N ALA A 26 23.48 -48.60 -13.51
CA ALA A 26 22.87 -48.99 -14.78
C ALA A 26 23.89 -49.00 -15.93
N VAL A 27 24.80 -48.02 -15.99
CA VAL A 27 25.88 -47.97 -16.99
C VAL A 27 26.86 -49.14 -16.81
N VAL A 28 27.28 -49.42 -15.57
CA VAL A 28 28.19 -50.53 -15.26
C VAL A 28 27.54 -51.87 -15.64
N PHE A 29 26.30 -52.13 -15.24
CA PHE A 29 25.56 -53.33 -15.58
C PHE A 29 25.30 -53.46 -17.09
N LEU A 30 25.10 -52.35 -17.79
CA LEU A 30 24.97 -52.36 -19.24
C LEU A 30 26.24 -52.84 -19.92
N ILE A 31 27.43 -52.36 -19.50
CA ILE A 31 28.73 -52.80 -20.04
C ILE A 31 28.93 -54.29 -19.74
N VAL A 32 28.65 -54.74 -18.51
CA VAL A 32 28.77 -56.14 -18.13
C VAL A 32 27.80 -57.01 -18.93
N GLY A 33 26.56 -56.61 -19.12
CA GLY A 33 25.56 -57.32 -19.91
C GLY A 33 25.91 -57.48 -21.37
N ILE A 34 26.50 -56.44 -22.00
CA ILE A 34 27.01 -56.52 -23.38
C ILE A 34 28.16 -57.49 -23.46
N ASN A 35 29.13 -57.44 -22.55
CA ASN A 35 30.27 -58.35 -22.56
C ASN A 35 29.87 -59.83 -22.28
N ALA A 36 28.85 -60.05 -21.44
CA ALA A 36 28.33 -61.37 -21.11
C ALA A 36 27.33 -61.92 -22.15
N GLY A 37 26.92 -61.12 -23.13
CA GLY A 37 25.92 -61.52 -24.14
C GLY A 37 24.49 -61.70 -23.57
N PHE A 38 24.20 -61.19 -22.37
CA PHE A 38 22.93 -61.38 -21.68
C PHE A 38 21.91 -60.30 -22.07
N LEU A 39 21.20 -60.49 -23.19
CA LEU A 39 20.29 -59.56 -23.81
C LEU A 39 19.22 -58.97 -22.86
N PRO A 40 18.55 -59.72 -21.96
CA PRO A 40 17.50 -59.16 -21.08
C PRO A 40 18.06 -58.14 -20.09
N LEU A 41 19.29 -58.28 -19.61
CA LEU A 41 19.94 -57.30 -18.74
C LEU A 41 20.22 -55.99 -19.48
N VAL A 42 20.70 -56.10 -20.73
CA VAL A 42 20.96 -54.92 -21.57
C VAL A 42 19.67 -54.13 -21.82
N VAL A 43 18.57 -54.82 -22.17
CA VAL A 43 17.27 -54.17 -22.39
C VAL A 43 16.76 -53.49 -21.12
N LEU A 44 16.88 -54.16 -19.95
CA LEU A 44 16.49 -53.59 -18.67
C LEU A 44 17.29 -52.32 -18.34
N CYS A 45 18.61 -52.32 -18.54
CA CYS A 45 19.47 -51.18 -18.30
C CYS A 45 19.13 -49.99 -19.24
N VAL A 46 18.84 -50.26 -20.50
CA VAL A 46 18.42 -49.23 -21.46
C VAL A 46 17.08 -48.60 -21.03
N ILE A 47 16.09 -49.40 -20.62
CA ILE A 47 14.81 -48.92 -20.11
C ILE A 47 15.01 -48.05 -18.86
N LEU A 48 15.88 -48.47 -17.94
CA LEU A 48 16.20 -47.72 -16.71
C LEU A 48 16.87 -46.39 -17.02
N LEU A 49 17.80 -46.34 -17.98
CA LEU A 49 18.43 -45.09 -18.42
C LEU A 49 17.44 -44.16 -19.13
N LEU A 50 16.49 -44.69 -19.89
CA LEU A 50 15.46 -43.88 -20.56
C LEU A 50 14.39 -43.34 -19.60
N LEU A 51 13.99 -44.11 -18.59
CA LEU A 51 12.92 -43.70 -17.66
C LEU A 51 13.44 -43.00 -16.39
N GLY A 52 14.72 -43.17 -16.04
CA GLY A 52 15.31 -42.68 -14.82
C GLY A 52 15.36 -41.15 -14.73
N TRP A 53 15.24 -40.43 -15.82
CA TRP A 53 15.18 -38.95 -15.75
C TRP A 53 13.84 -38.40 -15.20
N ILE A 54 12.79 -39.23 -15.18
CA ILE A 54 11.47 -38.84 -14.69
C ILE A 54 11.51 -38.35 -13.22
N PRO A 55 12.14 -39.06 -12.27
CA PRO A 55 12.27 -38.60 -10.89
C PRO A 55 12.96 -37.23 -10.77
N LEU A 56 13.95 -36.95 -11.64
CA LEU A 56 14.66 -35.66 -11.63
C LEU A 56 13.73 -34.48 -11.93
N CYS A 57 12.68 -34.69 -12.71
CA CYS A 57 11.65 -33.66 -12.95
C CYS A 57 10.84 -33.29 -11.70
N GLY A 58 10.87 -34.14 -10.66
CA GLY A 58 10.21 -33.87 -9.37
C GLY A 58 11.05 -33.03 -8.40
N LEU A 59 12.31 -32.73 -8.73
CA LEU A 59 13.17 -31.93 -7.87
C LEU A 59 12.83 -30.44 -7.97
N ARG A 60 12.59 -29.79 -6.80
CA ARG A 60 12.25 -28.38 -6.71
C ARG A 60 13.13 -27.71 -5.66
N VAL A 61 13.71 -26.58 -6.05
CA VAL A 61 14.50 -25.71 -5.14
C VAL A 61 13.66 -24.49 -4.78
N LEU A 62 13.46 -24.26 -3.49
CA LEU A 62 12.84 -23.06 -2.97
C LEU A 62 13.86 -22.21 -2.22
N LYS A 63 13.82 -20.91 -2.45
CA LYS A 63 14.58 -19.92 -1.69
C LYS A 63 13.78 -19.50 -0.43
N PRO A 64 14.44 -18.86 0.54
CA PRO A 64 13.75 -18.26 1.67
C PRO A 64 12.63 -17.31 1.21
N GLN A 65 11.49 -17.35 1.89
CA GLN A 65 10.32 -16.52 1.58
C GLN A 65 9.74 -16.75 0.16
N GLU A 66 9.89 -17.96 -0.38
CA GLU A 66 9.19 -18.41 -1.59
C GLU A 66 8.23 -19.55 -1.25
N ALA A 67 7.11 -19.59 -1.95
CA ALA A 67 6.16 -20.70 -1.88
C ALA A 67 5.87 -21.26 -3.28
N LEU A 68 5.53 -22.53 -3.35
CA LEU A 68 5.16 -23.22 -4.59
C LEU A 68 3.87 -23.99 -4.38
N VAL A 69 2.81 -23.58 -5.04
CA VAL A 69 1.50 -24.25 -5.02
C VAL A 69 1.55 -25.42 -6.00
N LEU A 70 1.23 -26.62 -5.51
CA LEU A 70 1.30 -27.87 -6.28
C LEU A 70 -0.10 -28.38 -6.60
N THR A 71 -0.29 -28.70 -7.87
CA THR A 71 -1.50 -29.37 -8.37
C THR A 71 -1.13 -30.64 -9.11
N LEU A 72 -1.91 -31.70 -8.96
CA LEU A 72 -1.78 -32.96 -9.69
C LEU A 72 -3.08 -33.21 -10.44
N PHE A 73 -3.02 -33.24 -11.77
CA PHE A 73 -4.17 -33.43 -12.64
C PHE A 73 -5.35 -32.50 -12.29
N GLY A 74 -5.05 -31.21 -11.95
CA GLY A 74 -6.06 -30.24 -11.58
C GLY A 74 -6.48 -30.24 -10.10
N LYS A 75 -6.10 -31.26 -9.31
CA LYS A 75 -6.41 -31.31 -7.88
C LYS A 75 -5.29 -30.63 -7.06
N TYR A 76 -5.65 -29.76 -6.14
CA TYR A 76 -4.71 -29.17 -5.19
C TYR A 76 -4.20 -30.23 -4.21
N ILE A 77 -2.89 -30.39 -4.13
CA ILE A 77 -2.23 -31.34 -3.21
C ILE A 77 -1.76 -30.60 -1.96
N GLY A 78 -1.17 -29.43 -2.15
CA GLY A 78 -0.60 -28.63 -1.08
C GLY A 78 0.40 -27.61 -1.58
N THR A 79 0.91 -26.84 -0.64
CA THR A 79 1.90 -25.78 -0.88
C THR A 79 3.21 -26.11 -0.20
N LEU A 80 4.31 -25.99 -0.93
CA LEU A 80 5.65 -26.01 -0.36
C LEU A 80 5.97 -24.60 0.15
N LYS A 81 6.24 -24.48 1.45
CA LYS A 81 6.70 -23.25 2.10
C LYS A 81 8.03 -23.48 2.80
N GLY A 82 8.90 -22.49 2.72
CA GLY A 82 10.22 -22.51 3.33
C GLY A 82 11.33 -22.91 2.36
N GLU A 83 12.54 -22.61 2.78
CA GLU A 83 13.76 -22.90 2.02
C GLU A 83 14.10 -24.39 2.01
N GLY A 84 14.62 -24.86 0.91
CA GLY A 84 15.13 -26.23 0.83
C GLY A 84 15.08 -26.81 -0.58
N PHE A 85 15.61 -28.03 -0.64
CA PHE A 85 15.59 -28.86 -1.82
C PHE A 85 14.60 -29.99 -1.61
N TYR A 86 13.51 -29.94 -2.36
CA TYR A 86 12.34 -30.80 -2.20
C TYR A 86 12.25 -31.80 -3.34
N PHE A 87 11.81 -33.01 -3.01
CA PHE A 87 11.34 -33.96 -3.99
C PHE A 87 9.83 -34.08 -3.90
N VAL A 88 9.17 -33.85 -5.02
CA VAL A 88 7.70 -33.96 -5.17
C VAL A 88 7.41 -34.87 -6.35
N ASN A 89 6.18 -35.37 -6.44
CA ASN A 89 5.76 -36.19 -7.58
C ASN A 89 6.10 -35.47 -8.90
N PRO A 90 6.83 -36.11 -9.83
CA PRO A 90 7.23 -35.53 -11.11
C PRO A 90 6.07 -34.98 -11.95
N PHE A 91 4.88 -35.54 -11.79
CA PHE A 91 3.66 -35.13 -12.51
C PHE A 91 2.94 -33.93 -11.89
N CYS A 92 3.44 -33.42 -10.76
CA CYS A 92 2.90 -32.19 -10.18
C CYS A 92 3.26 -30.98 -11.02
N SER A 93 2.23 -30.22 -11.37
CA SER A 93 2.38 -28.90 -11.96
C SER A 93 2.29 -27.81 -10.89
N SER A 94 2.96 -26.70 -11.15
CA SER A 94 2.87 -25.50 -10.30
C SER A 94 2.28 -24.35 -11.11
N PHE A 95 1.41 -23.59 -10.46
CA PHE A 95 0.69 -22.49 -11.09
C PHE A 95 0.78 -21.22 -10.23
N ASN A 96 1.04 -20.10 -10.88
CA ASN A 96 0.99 -18.76 -10.29
C ASN A 96 0.22 -17.86 -11.26
N PRO A 97 -1.02 -17.48 -10.97
CA PRO A 97 -1.85 -16.70 -11.88
C PRO A 97 -1.29 -15.30 -12.11
N ALA A 98 -0.64 -14.71 -11.10
CA ALA A 98 -0.08 -13.37 -11.17
C ALA A 98 1.38 -13.33 -11.69
N ALA A 99 1.89 -14.43 -12.27
CA ALA A 99 3.28 -14.53 -12.71
C ALA A 99 3.65 -13.55 -13.83
N LYS A 100 2.69 -13.19 -14.68
CA LYS A 100 2.89 -12.29 -15.83
C LYS A 100 2.41 -10.86 -15.57
N THR A 101 1.78 -10.61 -14.42
CA THR A 101 1.20 -9.30 -14.10
C THR A 101 2.28 -8.34 -13.63
N LYS A 102 2.48 -7.26 -14.40
CA LYS A 102 3.35 -6.14 -14.06
C LYS A 102 2.49 -4.99 -13.58
N LEU A 103 2.45 -4.79 -12.27
CA LEU A 103 1.93 -3.60 -11.62
C LEU A 103 3.12 -2.87 -10.99
N ASN A 104 3.04 -1.59 -10.70
CA ASN A 104 4.12 -0.83 -10.04
C ASN A 104 4.40 -1.37 -8.62
N GLN A 105 4.83 -2.60 -8.52
CA GLN A 105 5.08 -3.33 -7.29
C GLN A 105 6.56 -3.67 -7.14
N SER A 106 7.07 -3.64 -5.92
CA SER A 106 8.47 -4.01 -5.64
C SER A 106 8.81 -5.46 -6.01
N GLY A 107 7.80 -6.34 -6.11
CA GLY A 107 7.96 -7.74 -6.54
C GLY A 107 7.95 -7.95 -8.05
N ASP A 108 7.69 -6.92 -8.84
CA ASP A 108 7.68 -6.95 -10.31
C ASP A 108 9.05 -6.60 -10.90
N VAL A 109 10.10 -6.60 -10.10
CA VAL A 109 11.46 -6.39 -10.58
C VAL A 109 11.76 -7.46 -11.61
N ASP A 110 11.93 -7.06 -12.86
CA ASP A 110 12.41 -7.92 -13.93
C ASP A 110 13.69 -8.58 -13.43
N GLY A 111 13.64 -9.90 -13.24
CA GLY A 111 14.83 -10.68 -12.96
C GLY A 111 15.78 -10.43 -14.11
N GLY A 112 16.66 -9.42 -13.92
CA GLY A 112 17.50 -8.86 -14.96
C GLY A 112 18.38 -9.89 -15.62
N HIS A 113 17.91 -10.43 -16.72
CA HIS A 113 18.70 -11.01 -17.77
C HIS A 113 18.72 -10.07 -18.96
N LYS A 114 19.16 -8.81 -18.72
CA LYS A 114 19.51 -7.89 -19.81
C LYS A 114 20.69 -8.40 -20.67
N GLY A 115 21.29 -9.53 -20.32
CA GLY A 115 22.42 -10.12 -21.06
C GLY A 115 22.04 -11.17 -22.10
N THR A 116 20.83 -11.77 -22.02
CA THR A 116 20.41 -12.83 -22.96
C THR A 116 19.60 -12.32 -24.14
N ASP A 117 18.95 -11.16 -24.02
CA ASP A 117 18.18 -10.60 -25.12
C ASP A 117 19.05 -10.16 -26.30
N LEU A 118 20.30 -9.78 -26.05
CA LEU A 118 21.23 -9.39 -27.11
C LEU A 118 21.75 -10.60 -27.91
N LEU A 119 21.92 -11.76 -27.25
CA LEU A 119 22.34 -13.00 -27.91
C LEU A 119 21.20 -13.67 -28.68
N ALA A 120 19.96 -13.59 -28.18
CA ALA A 120 18.77 -14.09 -28.85
C ALA A 120 18.43 -13.28 -30.12
N ALA A 121 18.66 -11.96 -30.08
CA ALA A 121 18.49 -11.08 -31.25
C ALA A 121 19.53 -11.36 -32.36
N MET A 122 20.70 -11.86 -32.02
CA MET A 122 21.77 -12.18 -33.00
C MET A 122 21.60 -13.54 -33.68
N GLN A 123 20.77 -14.44 -33.17
CA GLN A 123 20.65 -15.82 -33.70
C GLN A 123 19.43 -16.09 -34.56
N GLY A 124 18.64 -15.08 -34.95
CA GLY A 124 17.58 -15.21 -35.96
C GLY A 124 16.59 -16.36 -35.79
N ALA A 125 16.54 -16.97 -34.62
CA ALA A 125 15.65 -18.07 -34.32
C ALA A 125 14.36 -17.52 -33.71
N SER A 126 13.29 -17.52 -34.47
CA SER A 126 11.91 -17.36 -34.03
C SER A 126 11.46 -18.54 -33.14
N ALA A 127 12.08 -18.67 -31.98
CA ALA A 127 11.52 -19.39 -30.85
C ALA A 127 11.09 -18.28 -29.89
N ALA A 128 9.80 -18.00 -29.84
CA ALA A 128 9.17 -17.30 -28.72
C ALA A 128 9.45 -18.14 -27.48
N VAL A 129 10.63 -17.93 -26.87
CA VAL A 129 10.86 -18.31 -25.49
C VAL A 129 9.86 -17.43 -24.73
N GLU A 130 8.69 -17.99 -24.45
CA GLU A 130 7.81 -17.46 -23.42
C GLU A 130 8.70 -17.24 -22.22
N VAL A 131 9.00 -16.00 -21.91
CA VAL A 131 9.58 -15.60 -20.63
C VAL A 131 8.51 -15.96 -19.61
N GLY A 132 8.54 -17.24 -19.22
CA GLY A 132 7.58 -17.82 -18.31
C GLY A 132 7.76 -17.14 -16.97
N GLY A 133 6.79 -16.30 -16.59
CA GLY A 133 6.75 -15.68 -15.28
C GLY A 133 7.01 -16.73 -14.20
N SER A 134 7.65 -16.35 -13.12
CA SER A 134 8.01 -17.26 -12.03
C SER A 134 6.79 -18.01 -11.52
N LYS A 135 6.80 -19.34 -11.58
CA LYS A 135 5.74 -20.19 -11.02
C LYS A 135 5.69 -20.13 -9.48
N LYS A 136 6.70 -19.52 -8.86
CA LYS A 136 6.82 -19.34 -7.43
C LYS A 136 6.12 -18.08 -6.99
N ILE A 137 5.57 -18.12 -5.77
CA ILE A 137 4.91 -17.00 -5.12
C ILE A 137 5.86 -16.44 -4.08
N SER A 138 6.09 -15.13 -4.09
CA SER A 138 6.85 -14.44 -3.06
C SER A 138 5.99 -14.26 -1.81
N LEU A 139 6.55 -14.62 -0.65
CA LEU A 139 5.96 -14.36 0.67
C LEU A 139 6.57 -13.13 1.33
N LYS A 140 7.48 -12.44 0.63
CA LYS A 140 8.10 -11.20 1.12
C LYS A 140 7.07 -10.08 1.16
N ILE A 141 7.37 -9.07 1.96
CA ILE A 141 6.62 -7.82 1.93
C ILE A 141 6.88 -7.15 0.58
N MET A 142 5.81 -6.80 -0.10
CA MET A 142 5.79 -6.12 -1.39
C MET A 142 5.09 -4.78 -1.23
N THR A 143 5.48 -3.79 -2.03
CA THR A 143 4.85 -2.48 -2.06
C THR A 143 4.14 -2.30 -3.39
N LEU A 144 2.84 -2.06 -3.33
CA LEU A 144 2.02 -1.63 -4.45
C LEU A 144 1.90 -0.10 -4.40
N ASN A 145 2.18 0.55 -5.52
CA ASN A 145 1.99 2.00 -5.67
C ASN A 145 1.01 2.25 -6.82
N ASN A 146 -0.23 2.56 -6.48
CA ASN A 146 -1.23 2.88 -7.48
C ASN A 146 -1.13 4.36 -7.92
N ALA A 147 -1.43 4.59 -9.19
CA ALA A 147 -1.43 5.91 -9.77
C ALA A 147 -2.41 6.86 -9.07
N ARG A 148 -2.13 8.16 -9.16
CA ARG A 148 -3.03 9.19 -8.64
C ARG A 148 -4.40 9.08 -9.27
N GLN A 149 -5.43 9.21 -8.46
CA GLN A 149 -6.82 9.26 -8.87
C GLN A 149 -7.43 10.59 -8.48
N LYS A 150 -8.31 11.10 -9.33
CA LYS A 150 -9.13 12.26 -9.02
C LYS A 150 -10.42 11.78 -8.36
N ILE A 151 -10.64 12.15 -7.11
CA ILE A 151 -11.78 11.74 -6.28
C ILE A 151 -12.37 12.98 -5.63
N ASN A 152 -13.69 13.05 -5.53
CA ASN A 152 -14.33 14.15 -4.77
C ASN A 152 -14.33 13.81 -3.28
N ASP A 153 -13.98 14.80 -2.47
CA ASP A 153 -14.10 14.75 -1.01
C ASP A 153 -15.56 14.78 -0.54
N CYS A 154 -15.83 14.77 0.76
CA CYS A 154 -17.18 14.82 1.31
C CYS A 154 -17.92 16.13 0.97
N LEU A 155 -17.21 17.22 0.67
CA LEU A 155 -17.75 18.53 0.29
C LEU A 155 -17.92 18.66 -1.23
N GLY A 156 -17.55 17.64 -2.01
CA GLY A 156 -17.60 17.65 -3.46
C GLY A 156 -16.40 18.30 -4.13
N ASN A 157 -15.33 18.64 -3.39
CA ASN A 157 -14.11 19.19 -3.98
C ASN A 157 -13.29 18.07 -4.63
N PRO A 158 -12.84 18.21 -5.88
CA PRO A 158 -11.98 17.24 -6.51
C PRO A 158 -10.56 17.33 -5.93
N VAL A 159 -10.08 16.19 -5.42
CA VAL A 159 -8.72 15.98 -4.90
C VAL A 159 -8.01 14.92 -5.71
N GLU A 160 -6.72 15.09 -5.92
CA GLU A 160 -5.84 14.09 -6.51
C GLU A 160 -5.10 13.38 -5.38
N ILE A 161 -5.26 12.06 -5.32
CA ILE A 161 -4.66 11.25 -4.27
C ILE A 161 -4.13 9.94 -4.85
N GLY A 162 -2.93 9.57 -4.45
CA GLY A 162 -2.32 8.26 -4.71
C GLY A 162 -2.24 7.44 -3.43
N ILE A 163 -2.02 6.14 -3.56
CA ILE A 163 -1.87 5.22 -2.43
C ILE A 163 -0.69 4.27 -2.65
N ALA A 164 0.11 4.12 -1.60
CA ALA A 164 1.11 3.07 -1.49
C ALA A 164 0.68 2.07 -0.41
N VAL A 165 0.66 0.80 -0.74
CA VAL A 165 0.23 -0.28 0.15
C VAL A 165 1.34 -1.31 0.30
N MET A 166 1.75 -1.56 1.54
CA MET A 166 2.64 -2.66 1.89
C MET A 166 1.81 -3.90 2.24
N TRP A 167 2.09 -4.99 1.57
CA TRP A 167 1.30 -6.21 1.67
C TRP A 167 2.15 -7.46 1.50
N ARG A 168 1.63 -8.61 1.90
CA ARG A 168 2.23 -9.93 1.66
C ARG A 168 1.16 -11.00 1.45
N VAL A 169 1.58 -12.13 0.88
CA VAL A 169 0.74 -13.32 0.76
C VAL A 169 0.90 -14.16 2.03
N THR A 170 -0.19 -14.42 2.74
CA THR A 170 -0.23 -15.27 3.92
C THR A 170 -0.76 -16.66 3.60
N ASP A 171 -1.82 -16.74 2.79
CA ASP A 171 -2.44 -17.97 2.34
C ASP A 171 -2.32 -18.08 0.82
N THR A 172 -1.39 -18.92 0.37
CA THR A 172 -1.13 -19.09 -1.06
C THR A 172 -2.23 -19.88 -1.78
N ALA A 173 -2.96 -20.75 -1.08
CA ALA A 173 -4.07 -21.47 -1.68
C ALA A 173 -5.22 -20.54 -2.00
N LYS A 174 -5.57 -19.64 -1.08
CA LYS A 174 -6.57 -18.60 -1.33
C LYS A 174 -6.13 -17.65 -2.44
N ALA A 175 -4.87 -17.23 -2.44
CA ALA A 175 -4.35 -16.31 -3.46
C ALA A 175 -4.37 -16.89 -4.88
N VAL A 176 -4.27 -18.21 -5.03
CA VAL A 176 -4.22 -18.88 -6.33
C VAL A 176 -5.59 -19.36 -6.81
N PHE A 177 -6.48 -19.76 -5.89
CA PHE A 177 -7.72 -20.45 -6.25
C PHE A 177 -8.99 -19.66 -5.96
N ASN A 178 -8.97 -18.64 -5.08
CA ASN A 178 -10.14 -17.84 -4.80
C ASN A 178 -10.27 -16.63 -5.75
N VAL A 179 -9.15 -16.18 -6.34
CA VAL A 179 -9.14 -15.05 -7.27
C VAL A 179 -8.28 -15.38 -8.49
N ASP A 180 -8.68 -14.90 -9.65
CA ASP A 180 -7.95 -15.17 -10.91
C ASP A 180 -6.55 -14.53 -10.90
N ASN A 181 -6.42 -13.34 -10.36
CA ASN A 181 -5.16 -12.62 -10.28
C ASN A 181 -5.12 -11.77 -9.00
N TYR A 182 -4.45 -12.29 -7.98
CA TYR A 182 -4.41 -11.63 -6.67
C TYR A 182 -3.73 -10.26 -6.68
N LYS A 183 -2.78 -9.98 -7.58
CA LYS A 183 -2.13 -8.67 -7.69
C LYS A 183 -3.09 -7.62 -8.26
N GLU A 184 -3.75 -7.96 -9.35
CA GLU A 184 -4.72 -7.08 -10.00
C GLU A 184 -5.94 -6.87 -9.12
N TYR A 185 -6.40 -7.94 -8.48
CA TYR A 185 -7.46 -7.87 -7.48
C TYR A 185 -7.12 -6.91 -6.35
N LEU A 186 -5.90 -7.01 -5.78
CA LEU A 186 -5.42 -6.09 -4.75
C LEU A 186 -5.45 -4.64 -5.23
N SER A 187 -4.90 -4.36 -6.42
CA SER A 187 -4.87 -3.01 -6.99
C SER A 187 -6.27 -2.40 -7.11
N LEU A 188 -7.22 -3.17 -7.62
CA LEU A 188 -8.62 -2.73 -7.75
C LEU A 188 -9.29 -2.50 -6.38
N GLN A 189 -9.01 -3.35 -5.39
CA GLN A 189 -9.56 -3.16 -4.03
C GLN A 189 -8.94 -1.96 -3.33
N CYS A 190 -7.64 -1.69 -3.56
CA CYS A 190 -6.98 -0.48 -3.05
C CYS A 190 -7.64 0.78 -3.61
N ASP A 191 -7.91 0.83 -4.92
CA ASP A 191 -8.57 1.96 -5.56
C ASP A 191 -10.01 2.15 -5.07
N ALA A 192 -10.73 1.06 -4.88
CA ALA A 192 -12.10 1.11 -4.36
C ALA A 192 -12.15 1.58 -2.90
N ALA A 193 -11.26 1.06 -2.05
CA ALA A 193 -11.18 1.46 -0.64
C ALA A 193 -10.76 2.93 -0.49
N LEU A 194 -9.75 3.36 -1.27
CA LEU A 194 -9.32 4.75 -1.30
C LEU A 194 -10.49 5.69 -1.63
N ARG A 195 -11.24 5.36 -2.68
CA ARG A 195 -12.41 6.17 -3.10
C ARG A 195 -13.51 6.20 -2.05
N ASN A 196 -13.76 5.08 -1.36
CA ASN A 196 -14.78 5.02 -0.31
C ASN A 196 -14.39 5.91 0.88
N ILE A 197 -13.15 5.81 1.35
CA ILE A 197 -12.69 6.54 2.52
C ILE A 197 -12.54 8.04 2.22
N VAL A 198 -11.96 8.42 1.08
CA VAL A 198 -11.79 9.84 0.70
C VAL A 198 -13.12 10.60 0.68
N ARG A 199 -14.21 9.95 0.29
CA ARG A 199 -15.55 10.56 0.29
C ARG A 199 -16.11 10.85 1.67
N LEU A 200 -15.56 10.30 2.73
CA LEU A 200 -16.01 10.53 4.11
C LEU A 200 -15.33 11.73 4.75
N TYR A 201 -14.17 12.14 4.22
CA TYR A 201 -13.35 13.19 4.81
C TYR A 201 -13.31 14.44 3.93
N PRO A 202 -13.30 15.66 4.53
CA PRO A 202 -12.96 16.87 3.79
C PRO A 202 -11.45 16.90 3.49
N TYR A 203 -11.07 17.59 2.43
CA TYR A 203 -9.66 17.79 2.09
C TYR A 203 -8.88 18.49 3.21
N ASP A 204 -9.46 19.57 3.76
CA ASP A 204 -8.90 20.38 4.84
C ASP A 204 -9.94 20.53 5.96
N VAL A 205 -9.54 21.06 7.10
CA VAL A 205 -10.42 21.23 8.27
C VAL A 205 -11.71 21.92 7.87
N ALA A 206 -12.83 21.26 8.11
CA ALA A 206 -14.16 21.80 7.86
C ALA A 206 -14.99 21.68 9.15
N PRO A 207 -15.35 22.80 9.79
CA PRO A 207 -16.20 22.78 10.97
C PRO A 207 -17.57 22.16 10.63
N ASN A 208 -18.13 21.41 11.55
CA ASN A 208 -19.44 20.75 11.45
C ASN A 208 -19.51 19.56 10.46
N VAL A 209 -18.40 18.89 10.15
CA VAL A 209 -18.39 17.64 9.38
C VAL A 209 -18.14 16.48 10.34
N ASP A 210 -19.06 15.51 10.35
CA ASP A 210 -18.87 14.23 11.06
C ASP A 210 -18.13 13.28 10.12
N THR A 211 -16.88 12.93 10.46
CA THR A 211 -16.03 11.99 9.71
C THR A 211 -16.00 10.62 10.35
N THR A 212 -16.47 10.49 11.59
CA THR A 212 -16.52 9.23 12.34
C THR A 212 -17.84 8.48 12.18
N GLY A 213 -18.92 9.20 11.86
CA GLY A 213 -20.26 8.64 11.73
C GLY A 213 -20.97 8.42 13.07
N ASP A 214 -20.49 9.09 14.15
CA ASP A 214 -21.08 9.02 15.48
C ASP A 214 -22.16 10.09 15.73
N GLY A 215 -22.42 10.95 14.73
CA GLY A 215 -23.39 12.03 14.77
C GLY A 215 -22.84 13.31 15.41
N GLN A 216 -21.57 13.34 15.80
CA GLN A 216 -20.89 14.54 16.29
C GLN A 216 -19.91 15.04 15.25
N ALA A 217 -19.85 16.36 15.06
CA ALA A 217 -18.88 16.95 14.16
C ALA A 217 -17.47 16.81 14.77
N ASP A 218 -16.55 16.24 13.99
CA ASP A 218 -15.15 16.15 14.35
C ASP A 218 -14.29 17.00 13.38
N GLU A 219 -13.07 17.33 13.79
CA GLU A 219 -12.14 18.11 12.96
C GLU A 219 -11.26 17.25 12.06
N GLY A 220 -11.70 16.01 11.74
CA GLY A 220 -10.97 15.10 10.87
C GLY A 220 -10.87 15.62 9.45
N SER A 221 -9.68 15.54 8.84
CA SER A 221 -9.48 15.91 7.43
C SER A 221 -8.44 14.98 6.79
N LEU A 222 -8.45 14.88 5.45
CA LEU A 222 -7.46 14.08 4.71
C LEU A 222 -6.04 14.58 4.99
N ARG A 223 -5.87 15.88 5.16
CA ARG A 223 -4.57 16.52 5.40
C ARG A 223 -4.14 16.46 6.86
N GLY A 224 -5.05 16.74 7.77
CA GLY A 224 -4.75 16.86 9.21
C GLY A 224 -4.71 15.51 9.94
N SER A 225 -5.53 14.56 9.51
CA SER A 225 -5.72 13.26 10.18
C SER A 225 -5.17 12.08 9.36
N SER A 226 -4.03 12.30 8.69
CA SER A 226 -3.47 11.33 7.73
C SER A 226 -3.25 9.93 8.30
N GLU A 227 -2.88 9.80 9.57
CA GLU A 227 -2.67 8.50 10.23
C GLU A 227 -3.98 7.75 10.47
N VAL A 228 -5.03 8.45 10.90
CA VAL A 228 -6.35 7.87 11.12
C VAL A 228 -6.95 7.42 9.78
N VAL A 229 -6.85 8.27 8.77
CA VAL A 229 -7.29 7.94 7.41
C VAL A 229 -6.54 6.74 6.84
N ALA A 230 -5.22 6.70 7.02
CA ALA A 230 -4.38 5.58 6.60
C ALA A 230 -4.78 4.26 7.27
N ALA A 231 -5.05 4.28 8.58
CA ALA A 231 -5.52 3.12 9.32
C ALA A 231 -6.88 2.62 8.80
N ARG A 232 -7.83 3.53 8.56
CA ARG A 232 -9.15 3.18 7.98
C ARG A 232 -9.03 2.60 6.58
N ILE A 233 -8.19 3.19 5.72
CA ILE A 233 -7.94 2.65 4.38
C ILE A 233 -7.36 1.24 4.47
N ARG A 234 -6.36 1.02 5.34
CA ARG A 234 -5.77 -0.31 5.58
C ARG A 234 -6.84 -1.33 5.98
N ASP A 235 -7.67 -0.99 6.96
CA ASP A 235 -8.70 -1.89 7.49
C ASP A 235 -9.77 -2.20 6.44
N GLU A 236 -10.19 -1.21 5.66
CA GLU A 236 -11.11 -1.39 4.54
C GLU A 236 -10.54 -2.29 3.44
N ILE A 237 -9.25 -2.10 3.08
CA ILE A 237 -8.58 -2.98 2.11
C ILE A 237 -8.47 -4.38 2.70
N GLN A 238 -8.03 -4.52 3.97
CA GLN A 238 -7.85 -5.82 4.61
C GLN A 238 -9.15 -6.63 4.64
N ALA A 239 -10.28 -5.99 4.95
CA ALA A 239 -11.59 -6.65 4.94
C ALA A 239 -11.93 -7.24 3.56
N LYS A 240 -11.56 -6.54 2.48
CA LYS A 240 -11.84 -6.98 1.11
C LYS A 240 -10.89 -8.04 0.58
N VAL A 241 -9.62 -8.02 1.01
CA VAL A 241 -8.59 -8.94 0.47
C VAL A 241 -8.34 -10.17 1.33
N ALA A 242 -8.97 -10.28 2.49
CA ALA A 242 -8.83 -11.43 3.40
C ALA A 242 -9.17 -12.76 2.71
N ASP A 243 -10.21 -12.77 1.87
CA ASP A 243 -10.63 -13.96 1.12
C ASP A 243 -9.66 -14.35 0.00
N ALA A 244 -8.82 -13.42 -0.43
CA ALA A 244 -7.71 -13.68 -1.35
C ALA A 244 -6.41 -14.11 -0.64
N GLY A 245 -6.42 -14.28 0.68
CA GLY A 245 -5.25 -14.72 1.45
C GLY A 245 -4.11 -13.72 1.50
N LEU A 246 -4.44 -12.42 1.39
CA LEU A 246 -3.49 -11.31 1.45
C LEU A 246 -3.58 -10.62 2.81
N GLU A 247 -2.44 -10.14 3.29
CA GLU A 247 -2.33 -9.34 4.51
C GLU A 247 -1.79 -7.96 4.15
N ILE A 248 -2.49 -6.94 4.59
CA ILE A 248 -2.09 -5.55 4.45
C ILE A 248 -1.36 -5.13 5.72
N ILE A 249 -0.10 -4.77 5.57
CA ILE A 249 0.74 -4.34 6.69
C ILE A 249 0.49 -2.86 6.95
N GLU A 250 0.53 -2.07 5.89
CA GLU A 250 0.40 -0.62 5.97
C GLU A 250 -0.20 -0.08 4.67
N ALA A 251 -1.00 0.97 4.78
CA ALA A 251 -1.49 1.75 3.65
C ALA A 251 -1.22 3.23 3.92
N ARG A 252 -0.63 3.94 2.97
CA ARG A 252 -0.33 5.37 3.08
C ARG A 252 -0.76 6.11 1.83
N SER A 253 -1.31 7.30 2.00
CA SER A 253 -1.46 8.23 0.88
C SER A 253 -0.07 8.74 0.46
N THR A 254 0.24 8.68 -0.83
CA THR A 254 1.54 9.13 -1.36
C THR A 254 1.52 10.59 -1.73
N ASP A 255 0.44 11.01 -2.38
CA ASP A 255 0.27 12.37 -2.88
C ASP A 255 -1.15 12.81 -2.55
N LEU A 256 -1.29 13.95 -1.93
CA LEU A 256 -2.57 14.58 -1.66
C LEU A 256 -2.51 16.02 -2.12
N ALA A 257 -3.27 16.35 -3.14
CA ALA A 257 -3.35 17.69 -3.69
C ALA A 257 -4.77 18.02 -4.13
N SER A 258 -5.13 19.29 -4.05
CA SER A 258 -6.35 19.76 -4.71
C SER A 258 -6.17 19.66 -6.22
N ALA A 259 -7.23 19.27 -6.93
CA ALA A 259 -7.17 19.22 -8.38
C ALA A 259 -6.82 20.61 -8.96
N PRO A 260 -5.97 20.68 -10.01
CA PRO A 260 -5.47 21.95 -10.55
C PRO A 260 -6.58 22.94 -10.93
N GLU A 261 -7.73 22.41 -11.37
CA GLU A 261 -8.85 23.23 -11.85
C GLU A 261 -9.47 24.11 -10.75
N ILE A 262 -9.39 23.66 -9.49
CA ILE A 262 -10.00 24.40 -8.37
C ILE A 262 -8.97 24.92 -7.37
N ALA A 263 -7.69 24.58 -7.53
CA ALA A 263 -6.63 24.96 -6.60
C ALA A 263 -6.58 26.48 -6.35
N ALA A 264 -6.73 27.30 -7.40
CA ALA A 264 -6.74 28.75 -7.28
C ALA A 264 -7.95 29.28 -6.49
N VAL A 265 -9.13 28.70 -6.71
CA VAL A 265 -10.37 29.09 -6.02
C VAL A 265 -10.32 28.66 -4.55
N MET A 266 -9.80 27.48 -4.27
CA MET A 266 -9.59 26.98 -2.89
C MET A 266 -8.59 27.84 -2.13
N LEU A 267 -7.50 28.26 -2.77
CA LEU A 267 -6.54 29.18 -2.17
C LEU A 267 -7.18 30.51 -1.80
N GLN A 268 -8.00 31.09 -2.69
CA GLN A 268 -8.74 32.31 -2.40
C GLN A 268 -9.71 32.16 -1.22
N ARG A 269 -10.41 31.01 -1.14
CA ARG A 269 -11.29 30.68 -0.01
C ARG A 269 -10.52 30.57 1.30
N GLN A 270 -9.38 29.87 1.29
CA GLN A 270 -8.51 29.74 2.46
C GLN A 270 -7.96 31.09 2.92
N GLN A 271 -7.54 31.96 1.97
CA GLN A 271 -7.08 33.31 2.28
C GLN A 271 -8.22 34.16 2.89
N ALA A 272 -9.43 34.08 2.34
CA ALA A 272 -10.58 34.80 2.88
C ALA A 272 -10.94 34.32 4.29
N SER A 273 -10.97 33.00 4.55
CA SER A 273 -11.19 32.46 5.88
C SER A 273 -10.10 32.90 6.86
N ALA A 274 -8.83 32.80 6.48
CA ALA A 274 -7.72 33.24 7.33
C ALA A 274 -7.78 34.70 7.70
N ILE A 275 -8.22 35.58 6.77
CA ILE A 275 -8.41 37.03 7.05
C ILE A 275 -9.55 37.22 8.04
N ILE A 276 -10.67 36.49 7.91
CA ILE A 276 -11.80 36.58 8.83
C ILE A 276 -11.38 36.11 10.23
N ASP A 277 -10.70 34.97 10.32
CA ASP A 277 -10.22 34.40 11.57
C ASP A 277 -9.20 35.32 12.27
N ALA A 278 -8.27 35.88 11.50
CA ALA A 278 -7.34 36.89 12.01
C ALA A 278 -8.04 38.13 12.55
N ARG A 279 -9.05 38.65 11.82
CA ARG A 279 -9.83 39.79 12.28
C ARG A 279 -10.64 39.47 13.54
N LYS A 280 -11.21 38.28 13.64
CA LYS A 280 -11.91 37.83 14.84
C LYS A 280 -10.96 37.80 16.03
N MET A 281 -9.78 37.24 15.91
CA MET A 281 -8.77 37.23 16.97
C MET A 281 -8.34 38.62 17.39
N ILE A 282 -8.21 39.57 16.44
CA ILE A 282 -7.89 40.95 16.75
C ILE A 282 -9.02 41.59 17.57
N VAL A 283 -10.27 41.39 17.18
CA VAL A 283 -11.44 41.95 17.89
C VAL A 283 -11.55 41.35 19.29
N ASP A 284 -11.47 40.02 19.41
CA ASP A 284 -11.54 39.32 20.70
C ASP A 284 -10.40 39.76 21.64
N GLY A 285 -9.19 39.91 21.10
CA GLY A 285 -8.04 40.44 21.84
C GLY A 285 -8.23 41.92 22.25
N ALA A 286 -8.77 42.74 21.36
CA ALA A 286 -9.06 44.15 21.66
C ALA A 286 -10.11 44.30 22.76
N VAL A 287 -11.20 43.53 22.69
CA VAL A 287 -12.24 43.49 23.73
C VAL A 287 -11.65 43.11 25.06
N GLY A 288 -10.89 42.01 25.13
CA GLY A 288 -10.23 41.57 26.36
C GLY A 288 -9.24 42.59 26.94
N MET A 289 -8.49 43.31 26.10
CA MET A 289 -7.62 44.39 26.55
C MET A 289 -8.39 45.57 27.13
N VAL A 290 -9.52 45.94 26.52
CA VAL A 290 -10.40 47.05 26.99
C VAL A 290 -11.04 46.65 28.33
N GLU A 291 -11.57 45.44 28.46
CA GLU A 291 -12.14 44.91 29.70
C GLU A 291 -11.10 44.94 30.84
N MET A 292 -9.91 44.43 30.58
CA MET A 292 -8.80 44.43 31.55
C MET A 292 -8.38 45.86 31.94
N ALA A 293 -8.37 46.79 30.99
CA ALA A 293 -8.03 48.18 31.28
C ALA A 293 -9.07 48.85 32.18
N LEU A 294 -10.38 48.65 31.91
CA LEU A 294 -11.45 49.17 32.73
C LEU A 294 -11.46 48.60 34.14
N GLU A 295 -11.26 47.28 34.29
CA GLU A 295 -11.17 46.59 35.56
C GLU A 295 -10.01 47.15 36.42
N ARG A 296 -8.82 47.27 35.85
CA ARG A 296 -7.65 47.84 36.56
C ARG A 296 -7.81 49.30 36.94
N LEU A 297 -8.50 50.11 36.15
CA LEU A 297 -8.81 51.50 36.50
C LEU A 297 -9.81 51.57 37.64
N ALA A 298 -10.81 50.70 37.67
CA ALA A 298 -11.80 50.62 38.75
C ALA A 298 -11.14 50.16 40.06
N GLU A 299 -10.29 49.12 40.02
CA GLU A 299 -9.58 48.62 41.21
C GLU A 299 -8.65 49.66 41.86
N LYS A 300 -7.95 50.45 41.04
CA LYS A 300 -7.03 51.48 41.54
C LYS A 300 -7.69 52.76 41.99
N GLY A 301 -8.98 52.92 41.70
CA GLY A 301 -9.72 54.14 42.10
C GLY A 301 -9.13 55.45 41.50
N THR A 302 -8.35 55.33 40.41
CA THR A 302 -7.58 56.46 39.87
C THR A 302 -8.46 57.48 39.17
N VAL A 303 -9.61 57.07 38.63
CA VAL A 303 -10.57 57.91 37.93
C VAL A 303 -11.99 57.41 38.18
N GLU A 304 -12.87 58.23 38.67
CA GLU A 304 -14.30 57.91 38.68
C GLU A 304 -14.89 58.17 37.27
N LEU A 305 -15.17 57.08 36.57
CA LEU A 305 -15.75 57.08 35.22
C LEU A 305 -17.26 56.87 35.32
N ASP A 306 -18.03 57.81 34.88
CA ASP A 306 -19.46 57.59 34.64
C ASP A 306 -19.68 56.69 33.39
N GLU A 307 -20.88 56.15 33.23
CA GLU A 307 -21.17 55.20 32.15
C GLU A 307 -20.95 55.80 30.75
N GLU A 308 -21.19 57.09 30.58
CA GLU A 308 -21.04 57.80 29.30
C GLU A 308 -19.54 57.94 28.94
N ARG A 309 -18.70 58.27 29.91
CA ARG A 309 -17.23 58.33 29.72
C ARG A 309 -16.60 56.95 29.51
N LYS A 310 -17.10 55.91 30.19
CA LYS A 310 -16.70 54.53 29.93
C LYS A 310 -17.00 54.12 28.48
N ALA A 311 -18.22 54.37 28.00
CA ALA A 311 -18.63 54.07 26.64
C ALA A 311 -17.77 54.80 25.58
N ALA A 312 -17.48 56.10 25.81
CA ALA A 312 -16.61 56.88 24.94
C ALA A 312 -15.15 56.31 24.92
N MET A 313 -14.64 55.94 26.08
CA MET A 313 -13.29 55.33 26.19
C MET A 313 -13.21 53.96 25.50
N VAL A 314 -14.20 53.08 25.71
CA VAL A 314 -14.31 51.79 25.03
C VAL A 314 -14.33 51.98 23.52
N SER A 315 -15.18 52.90 23.00
CA SER A 315 -15.26 53.16 21.57
C SER A 315 -13.93 53.65 21.00
N ASN A 316 -13.25 54.58 21.67
CA ASN A 316 -11.96 55.12 21.23
C ASN A 316 -10.85 54.01 21.25
N LEU A 317 -10.80 53.21 22.31
CA LEU A 317 -9.80 52.13 22.43
C LEU A 317 -10.03 51.06 21.36
N LEU A 318 -11.29 50.63 21.12
CA LEU A 318 -11.58 49.64 20.08
C LEU A 318 -11.24 50.17 18.69
N VAL A 319 -11.50 51.47 18.38
CA VAL A 319 -11.09 52.02 17.09
C VAL A 319 -9.58 51.97 16.89
N VAL A 320 -8.82 52.29 17.94
CA VAL A 320 -7.33 52.25 17.89
C VAL A 320 -6.80 50.81 17.79
N LEU A 321 -7.35 49.91 18.61
CA LEU A 321 -6.88 48.53 18.68
C LEU A 321 -7.31 47.67 17.47
N CYS A 322 -8.49 47.94 16.92
CA CYS A 322 -8.98 47.20 15.72
C CYS A 322 -8.63 47.91 14.41
N GLY A 323 -8.17 49.17 14.48
CA GLY A 323 -7.78 49.96 13.30
C GLY A 323 -6.49 49.42 12.66
N ASN A 324 -6.45 49.45 11.32
CA ASN A 324 -5.28 49.01 10.55
C ASN A 324 -4.29 50.14 10.22
N HIS A 325 -4.48 51.32 10.83
CA HIS A 325 -3.67 52.54 10.63
C HIS A 325 -3.12 53.01 11.97
N ASP A 326 -1.90 53.54 11.94
CA ASP A 326 -1.28 54.19 13.11
C ASP A 326 -2.19 55.30 13.62
N ALA A 327 -2.51 55.28 14.91
CA ALA A 327 -3.33 56.33 15.53
C ALA A 327 -2.57 57.65 15.51
N GLN A 328 -3.10 58.63 14.80
CA GLN A 328 -2.58 60.00 14.90
C GLN A 328 -3.22 60.69 16.11
N PRO A 329 -2.44 61.09 17.11
CA PRO A 329 -2.99 61.80 18.26
C PRO A 329 -3.48 63.18 17.81
N VAL A 330 -4.78 63.41 17.85
CA VAL A 330 -5.38 64.74 17.69
C VAL A 330 -5.42 65.39 19.07
N VAL A 331 -4.46 66.26 19.33
CA VAL A 331 -4.46 67.06 20.53
C VAL A 331 -5.47 68.20 20.34
N ASN A 332 -6.62 68.07 20.97
CA ASN A 332 -7.60 69.19 21.01
C ASN A 332 -7.13 70.24 22.06
N SER A 333 -6.44 71.24 21.59
CA SER A 333 -5.90 72.33 22.46
C SER A 333 -6.91 73.42 22.76
N GLY A 334 -8.18 73.24 22.46
CA GLY A 334 -9.19 74.28 22.61
C GLY A 334 -10.40 73.83 23.38
N SER A 335 -10.32 73.83 24.67
CA SER A 335 -11.39 74.27 25.61
C SER A 335 -10.91 74.03 27.06
N LEU A 336 -10.14 74.93 27.52
CA LEU A 336 -10.13 75.29 28.94
C LEU A 336 -11.17 76.38 29.14
N TYR A 337 -12.43 75.96 29.25
CA TYR A 337 -13.48 76.71 29.93
C TYR A 337 -14.58 75.79 30.39
#